data_351d75f916375e3bafc88c6966ef6809
#
_entry.id   351d75f916375e3bafc88c6966ef6809
#
_cell.length_a   1.000
_cell.length_b   1.000
_cell.length_c   1.000
_cell.angle_alpha   90.00
_cell.angle_beta   90.00
_cell.angle_gamma   90.00
#
_symmetry.space_group_name_H-M   'P 1'
#
loop_
_entity.id
_entity.type
_entity.pdbx_description
1 polymer ?
#
loop_
_entity_poly.entity_id
_entity_poly.type
_entity_poly.pdbx_seq_one_letter_code
_entity_poly.pdbx_strand_id
1 'polypeptide(L)'
;MGSSFCFCHQMGGIGMDGTSRNAGAEGLLKILRCGLERSAEQRTAIQLGDRSQYVGMSDIGKMLDCPRAALAGKLFVPEYRGTAGALKRQLLLQRGHWFETGVHQALVGYGLSPLSQLEIEIRHEDIPIKAHLDFTLVTDQPHPSVRILEVKSTTKIPATLPESYAMQIGGQTALLKTYWNLPVFNLVQDTGEVLYHRTFPEICNGCLGVSLPDASACDIQGWVLCLSMCDAKAFGPFLPEDTDVARCLDMASEFWETMNDLKEHWLNLNAIRTAQGLAPLCPPCFWKEDCPRFKGSSHPEWEDTLAQFINLKAQKKSLEEESGELESRLKVAYQLSHTVRGEWINTGNHTFRVIPQNGRVTVDRKCLAEELKTLLGEQDIQTLMVRCEKRGKPFERLYVV
;
A
#
# COMPACT_ATOMS: atom_id res chain seq x y z
N MET A 1 -16.03 -23.51 30.31
CA MET A 1 -16.36 -22.76 31.55
C MET A 1 -16.56 -21.31 31.14
N GLY A 2 -17.77 -20.82 31.30
CA GLY A 2 -18.25 -19.59 30.73
C GLY A 2 -17.66 -18.33 31.40
N SER A 3 -17.40 -17.33 30.60
CA SER A 3 -17.20 -15.96 31.07
C SER A 3 -18.35 -15.10 30.54
N SER A 4 -19.14 -14.66 31.50
CA SER A 4 -20.31 -13.79 31.35
C SER A 4 -20.00 -12.48 30.62
N PHE A 5 -20.74 -12.19 29.58
CA PHE A 5 -20.90 -10.87 29.03
C PHE A 5 -21.76 -10.03 29.96
N CYS A 6 -21.18 -9.00 30.56
CA CYS A 6 -21.91 -7.97 31.28
C CYS A 6 -22.34 -6.87 30.30
N PHE A 7 -23.61 -6.90 29.88
CA PHE A 7 -24.27 -5.80 29.19
C PHE A 7 -24.73 -4.81 30.27
N CYS A 8 -24.09 -3.63 30.37
CA CYS A 8 -24.63 -2.54 31.16
C CYS A 8 -25.73 -1.86 30.38
N HIS A 9 -26.97 -2.13 30.77
CA HIS A 9 -28.16 -1.38 30.43
C HIS A 9 -28.20 -0.09 31.27
N GLN A 10 -28.07 1.05 30.60
CA GLN A 10 -28.61 2.31 31.11
C GLN A 10 -29.12 3.12 29.90
N MET A 11 -30.41 2.94 29.60
CA MET A 11 -31.16 3.86 28.75
C MET A 11 -31.83 4.90 29.65
N GLY A 12 -31.21 6.06 29.78
CA GLY A 12 -31.83 7.27 30.36
C GLY A 12 -32.29 8.19 29.23
N GLY A 13 -33.48 8.79 29.43
CA GLY A 13 -34.27 9.50 28.46
C GLY A 13 -33.56 10.61 27.67
N ILE A 14 -34.00 10.75 26.43
CA ILE A 14 -33.45 11.61 25.38
C ILE A 14 -34.03 13.01 25.52
N GLY A 15 -33.21 13.96 26.04
CA GLY A 15 -33.37 15.39 25.79
C GLY A 15 -32.62 15.75 24.51
N MET A 16 -33.32 16.28 23.49
CA MET A 16 -32.74 16.65 22.22
C MET A 16 -32.02 17.99 22.31
N ASP A 17 -30.71 17.98 22.64
CA ASP A 17 -29.83 19.13 22.49
C ASP A 17 -28.67 18.75 21.57
N GLY A 18 -28.24 19.67 20.67
CA GLY A 18 -27.25 19.40 19.64
C GLY A 18 -25.90 18.87 20.14
N THR A 19 -25.56 19.10 21.41
CA THR A 19 -24.39 18.57 22.12
C THR A 19 -24.47 17.06 22.35
N SER A 20 -25.67 16.50 22.53
CA SER A 20 -25.91 15.06 22.76
C SER A 20 -25.66 14.20 21.48
N ARG A 21 -25.96 14.77 20.30
CA ARG A 21 -25.73 14.06 19.02
C ARG A 21 -24.24 13.92 18.70
N ASN A 22 -23.42 14.91 19.01
CA ASN A 22 -21.96 14.84 18.83
C ASN A 22 -21.32 13.82 19.78
N ALA A 23 -21.76 13.72 21.01
CA ALA A 23 -21.24 12.75 21.99
C ALA A 23 -21.48 11.29 21.54
N GLY A 24 -22.63 11.01 20.93
CA GLY A 24 -22.94 9.69 20.38
C GLY A 24 -22.06 9.32 19.18
N ALA A 25 -21.85 10.27 18.26
CA ALA A 25 -20.97 10.08 17.10
C ALA A 25 -19.51 9.87 17.51
N GLU A 26 -18.99 10.66 18.44
CA GLU A 26 -17.64 10.49 19.00
C GLU A 26 -17.48 9.15 19.72
N GLY A 27 -18.50 8.71 20.46
CA GLY A 27 -18.54 7.41 21.11
C GLY A 27 -18.42 6.26 20.11
N LEU A 28 -19.16 6.31 18.98
CA LEU A 28 -19.10 5.32 17.92
C LEU A 28 -17.69 5.28 17.27
N LEU A 29 -17.10 6.42 16.95
CA LEU A 29 -15.76 6.50 16.38
C LEU A 29 -14.70 5.97 17.34
N LYS A 30 -14.87 6.21 18.64
CA LYS A 30 -13.98 5.63 19.68
C LYS A 30 -14.09 4.11 19.73
N ILE A 31 -15.32 3.56 19.70
CA ILE A 31 -15.54 2.10 19.68
C ILE A 31 -14.89 1.48 18.44
N LEU A 32 -15.12 2.07 17.26
CA LEU A 32 -14.53 1.61 16.01
C LEU A 32 -12.99 1.60 16.11
N ARG A 33 -12.40 2.70 16.58
CA ARG A 33 -10.94 2.79 16.75
C ARG A 33 -10.41 1.70 17.67
N CYS A 34 -10.95 1.56 18.87
CA CYS A 34 -10.50 0.55 19.83
C CYS A 34 -10.69 -0.89 19.31
N GLY A 35 -11.76 -1.14 18.56
CA GLY A 35 -12.00 -2.42 17.91
C GLY A 35 -10.94 -2.75 16.86
N LEU A 36 -10.61 -1.78 16.00
CA LEU A 36 -9.56 -1.93 14.99
C LEU A 36 -8.17 -2.14 15.59
N GLU A 37 -7.83 -1.38 16.66
CA GLU A 37 -6.56 -1.54 17.39
C GLU A 37 -6.42 -2.95 17.95
N ARG A 38 -7.41 -3.44 18.70
CA ARG A 38 -7.40 -4.80 19.26
C ARG A 38 -7.33 -5.89 18.19
N SER A 39 -8.10 -5.75 17.11
CA SER A 39 -8.07 -6.70 15.99
C SER A 39 -6.70 -6.73 15.31
N ALA A 40 -6.05 -5.57 15.15
CA ALA A 40 -4.71 -5.48 14.57
C ALA A 40 -3.66 -6.14 15.47
N GLU A 41 -3.71 -5.90 16.79
CA GLU A 41 -2.81 -6.51 17.78
C GLU A 41 -2.94 -8.04 17.79
N GLN A 42 -4.17 -8.56 17.84
CA GLN A 42 -4.43 -10.00 17.81
C GLN A 42 -3.90 -10.65 16.52
N ARG A 43 -4.16 -10.04 15.37
CA ARG A 43 -3.68 -10.54 14.08
C ARG A 43 -2.16 -10.53 14.00
N THR A 44 -1.53 -9.44 14.42
CA THR A 44 -0.07 -9.33 14.43
C THR A 44 0.54 -10.42 15.32
N ALA A 45 -0.01 -10.64 16.50
CA ALA A 45 0.49 -11.67 17.43
C ALA A 45 0.36 -13.09 16.82
N ILE A 46 -0.72 -13.37 16.11
CA ILE A 46 -0.98 -14.70 15.52
C ILE A 46 -0.14 -14.92 14.25
N GLN A 47 -0.11 -13.95 13.35
CA GLN A 47 0.49 -14.13 12.00
C GLN A 47 1.97 -13.76 11.95
N LEU A 48 2.39 -12.72 12.68
CA LEU A 48 3.73 -12.16 12.55
C LEU A 48 4.61 -12.38 13.79
N GLY A 49 4.00 -12.67 14.94
CA GLY A 49 4.73 -12.79 16.20
C GLY A 49 5.47 -11.50 16.59
N ASP A 50 6.59 -11.64 17.30
CA ASP A 50 7.45 -10.50 17.63
C ASP A 50 8.31 -10.10 16.43
N ARG A 51 7.89 -9.06 15.76
CA ARG A 51 8.55 -8.55 14.57
C ARG A 51 9.97 -8.04 14.81
N SER A 52 10.36 -7.74 16.06
CA SER A 52 11.70 -7.30 16.40
C SER A 52 12.75 -8.42 16.38
N GLN A 53 12.31 -9.68 16.23
CA GLN A 53 13.16 -10.87 16.25
C GLN A 53 13.57 -11.37 14.86
N TYR A 54 13.15 -10.70 13.79
CA TYR A 54 13.49 -11.10 12.42
C TYR A 54 13.44 -9.91 11.47
N VAL A 55 14.05 -10.05 10.29
CA VAL A 55 13.92 -9.09 9.19
C VAL A 55 12.85 -9.60 8.20
N GLY A 56 11.82 -8.81 7.95
CA GLY A 56 10.78 -9.13 6.97
C GLY A 56 11.12 -8.61 5.58
N MET A 57 10.70 -9.31 4.51
CA MET A 57 10.86 -8.82 3.13
C MET A 57 10.24 -7.43 2.93
N SER A 58 9.13 -7.14 3.61
CA SER A 58 8.53 -5.81 3.59
C SER A 58 9.40 -4.73 4.27
N ASP A 59 10.25 -5.11 5.22
CA ASP A 59 11.16 -4.18 5.89
C ASP A 59 12.33 -3.84 4.94
N ILE A 60 12.85 -4.83 4.20
CA ILE A 60 13.85 -4.65 3.15
C ILE A 60 13.34 -3.68 2.07
N GLY A 61 12.11 -3.88 1.57
CA GLY A 61 11.51 -2.96 0.62
C GLY A 61 11.41 -1.53 1.18
N LYS A 62 10.99 -1.37 2.43
CA LYS A 62 10.89 -0.05 3.08
C LYS A 62 12.24 0.64 3.29
N MET A 63 13.34 -0.12 3.40
CA MET A 63 14.70 0.44 3.46
C MET A 63 15.03 1.28 2.22
N LEU A 64 14.58 0.86 1.04
CA LEU A 64 14.76 1.63 -0.20
C LEU A 64 14.01 2.96 -0.17
N ASP A 65 12.81 2.98 0.41
CA ASP A 65 12.02 4.21 0.53
C ASP A 65 12.57 5.14 1.63
N CYS A 66 12.79 4.62 2.83
CA CYS A 66 13.28 5.39 3.97
C CYS A 66 13.81 4.46 5.08
N PRO A 67 15.14 4.28 5.20
CA PRO A 67 15.74 3.44 6.25
C PRO A 67 15.29 3.81 7.67
N ARG A 68 15.26 5.13 7.98
CA ARG A 68 14.79 5.62 9.27
C ARG A 68 13.35 5.19 9.59
N ALA A 69 12.44 5.30 8.64
CA ALA A 69 11.04 4.92 8.85
C ALA A 69 10.87 3.39 8.95
N ALA A 70 11.65 2.62 8.21
CA ALA A 70 11.66 1.16 8.26
C ALA A 70 12.08 0.67 9.66
N LEU A 71 13.22 1.15 10.16
CA LEU A 71 13.75 0.81 11.48
C LEU A 71 12.86 1.30 12.62
N ALA A 72 12.40 2.57 12.55
CA ALA A 72 11.49 3.12 13.55
C ALA A 72 10.18 2.32 13.63
N GLY A 73 9.61 1.93 12.49
CA GLY A 73 8.39 1.12 12.44
C GLY A 73 8.56 -0.31 12.97
N LYS A 74 9.80 -0.77 13.09
CA LYS A 74 10.15 -2.08 13.65
C LYS A 74 10.33 -2.05 15.16
N LEU A 75 10.97 -0.98 15.66
CA LEU A 75 11.41 -0.89 17.05
C LEU A 75 10.47 -0.12 17.96
N PHE A 76 9.72 0.83 17.42
CA PHE A 76 8.94 1.76 18.23
C PHE A 76 7.45 1.70 17.89
N VAL A 77 6.64 1.77 18.92
CA VAL A 77 5.19 2.00 18.78
C VAL A 77 4.98 3.51 18.69
N PRO A 78 4.40 4.02 17.58
CA PRO A 78 4.19 5.45 17.46
C PRO A 78 3.17 5.95 18.47
N GLU A 79 3.53 6.99 19.23
CA GLU A 79 2.57 7.70 20.07
C GLU A 79 1.65 8.58 19.21
N TYR A 80 0.35 8.45 19.44
CA TYR A 80 -0.64 9.22 18.69
C TYR A 80 -1.01 10.50 19.43
N ARG A 81 -0.71 11.64 18.83
CA ARG A 81 -1.25 12.92 19.26
C ARG A 81 -2.64 13.10 18.65
N GLY A 82 -3.67 12.82 19.45
CA GLY A 82 -5.08 13.04 19.10
C GLY A 82 -5.82 11.82 18.51
N THR A 83 -7.11 11.74 18.82
CA THR A 83 -7.98 10.60 18.48
C THR A 83 -8.29 10.47 16.98
N ALA A 84 -8.45 11.58 16.27
CA ALA A 84 -8.77 11.57 14.83
C ALA A 84 -7.62 11.04 13.96
N GLY A 85 -6.38 11.41 14.29
CA GLY A 85 -5.20 10.90 13.58
C GLY A 85 -5.00 9.39 13.76
N ALA A 86 -5.26 8.89 14.97
CA ALA A 86 -5.16 7.47 15.29
C ALA A 86 -6.18 6.64 14.49
N LEU A 87 -7.46 7.05 14.44
CA LEU A 87 -8.49 6.34 13.67
C LEU A 87 -8.17 6.32 12.18
N LYS A 88 -7.78 7.45 11.59
CA LYS A 88 -7.39 7.54 10.18
C LYS A 88 -6.30 6.52 9.83
N ARG A 89 -5.31 6.37 10.71
CA ARG A 89 -4.26 5.38 10.51
C ARG A 89 -4.79 3.96 10.57
N GLN A 90 -5.56 3.62 11.61
CA GLN A 90 -6.10 2.26 11.75
C GLN A 90 -6.93 1.89 10.51
N LEU A 91 -7.70 2.82 9.97
CA LEU A 91 -8.43 2.61 8.72
C LEU A 91 -7.50 2.38 7.52
N LEU A 92 -6.38 3.13 7.43
CA LEU A 92 -5.40 2.93 6.35
C LEU A 92 -4.72 1.56 6.42
N LEU A 93 -4.36 1.09 7.62
CA LEU A 93 -3.78 -0.23 7.82
C LEU A 93 -4.82 -1.33 7.55
N GLN A 94 -6.03 -1.17 8.11
CA GLN A 94 -7.10 -2.14 7.94
C GLN A 94 -7.56 -2.27 6.49
N ARG A 95 -7.48 -1.20 5.69
CA ARG A 95 -7.80 -1.23 4.26
C ARG A 95 -6.97 -2.29 3.52
N GLY A 96 -5.69 -2.46 3.85
CA GLY A 96 -4.85 -3.52 3.28
C GLY A 96 -5.49 -4.89 3.49
N HIS A 97 -5.84 -5.21 4.72
CA HIS A 97 -6.45 -6.49 5.05
C HIS A 97 -7.84 -6.69 4.44
N TRP A 98 -8.64 -5.63 4.31
CA TRP A 98 -9.93 -5.72 3.61
C TRP A 98 -9.75 -6.05 2.13
N PHE A 99 -8.74 -5.47 1.49
CA PHE A 99 -8.42 -5.81 0.10
C PHE A 99 -7.87 -7.23 -0.04
N GLU A 100 -6.98 -7.67 0.85
CA GLU A 100 -6.51 -9.05 0.87
C GLU A 100 -7.68 -10.03 1.01
N THR A 101 -8.59 -9.79 1.97
CA THR A 101 -9.81 -10.62 2.12
C THR A 101 -10.67 -10.61 0.86
N GLY A 102 -10.88 -9.45 0.24
CA GLY A 102 -11.65 -9.33 -1.00
C GLY A 102 -10.98 -10.05 -2.19
N VAL A 103 -9.66 -9.95 -2.31
CA VAL A 103 -8.89 -10.67 -3.34
C VAL A 103 -8.98 -12.18 -3.12
N HIS A 104 -8.80 -12.66 -1.87
CA HIS A 104 -8.97 -14.07 -1.55
C HIS A 104 -10.35 -14.59 -1.98
N GLN A 105 -11.43 -13.88 -1.59
CA GLN A 105 -12.80 -14.25 -1.97
C GLN A 105 -13.00 -14.25 -3.50
N ALA A 106 -12.38 -13.31 -4.22
CA ALA A 106 -12.46 -13.27 -5.68
C ALA A 106 -11.74 -14.45 -6.33
N LEU A 107 -10.55 -14.81 -5.84
CA LEU A 107 -9.78 -15.97 -6.33
C LEU A 107 -10.55 -17.28 -6.10
N VAL A 108 -11.08 -17.47 -4.89
CA VAL A 108 -11.91 -18.65 -4.55
C VAL A 108 -13.20 -18.66 -5.37
N GLY A 109 -13.87 -17.51 -5.53
CA GLY A 109 -15.07 -17.38 -6.36
C GLY A 109 -14.83 -17.69 -7.84
N TYR A 110 -13.61 -17.48 -8.33
CA TYR A 110 -13.20 -17.90 -9.67
C TYR A 110 -12.89 -19.39 -9.77
N GLY A 111 -12.81 -20.11 -8.65
CA GLY A 111 -12.51 -21.53 -8.59
C GLY A 111 -11.03 -21.86 -8.34
N LEU A 112 -10.24 -20.88 -7.88
CA LEU A 112 -8.85 -21.09 -7.50
C LEU A 112 -8.74 -21.42 -6.01
N SER A 113 -7.69 -22.16 -5.63
CA SER A 113 -7.34 -22.47 -4.25
C SER A 113 -5.98 -21.83 -3.90
N PRO A 114 -5.95 -20.56 -3.51
CA PRO A 114 -4.70 -19.87 -3.17
C PRO A 114 -4.15 -20.39 -1.84
N LEU A 115 -2.84 -20.61 -1.74
CA LEU A 115 -2.14 -20.66 -0.45
C LEU A 115 -2.02 -19.22 0.05
N SER A 116 -2.68 -18.90 1.15
CA SER A 116 -2.72 -17.54 1.72
C SER A 116 -1.67 -17.40 2.82
N GLN A 117 -0.92 -16.28 2.80
CA GLN A 117 0.07 -15.95 3.82
C GLN A 117 1.12 -17.04 4.03
N LEU A 118 1.59 -17.64 2.93
CA LEU A 118 2.67 -18.64 2.99
C LEU A 118 3.94 -17.96 3.52
N GLU A 119 4.48 -18.46 4.61
CA GLU A 119 5.72 -17.97 5.21
C GLU A 119 6.92 -18.76 4.72
N ILE A 120 8.00 -18.05 4.37
CA ILE A 120 9.34 -18.60 4.18
C ILE A 120 10.18 -18.07 5.34
N GLU A 121 10.71 -18.96 6.17
CA GLU A 121 11.56 -18.63 7.31
C GLU A 121 12.95 -19.22 7.12
N ILE A 122 13.95 -18.34 6.96
CA ILE A 122 15.34 -18.72 6.75
C ILE A 122 16.27 -18.06 7.76
N ARG A 123 17.48 -18.57 7.85
CA ARG A 123 18.61 -17.92 8.55
C ARG A 123 19.76 -17.69 7.59
N HIS A 124 20.28 -16.47 7.62
CA HIS A 124 21.47 -16.11 6.88
C HIS A 124 22.45 -15.46 7.86
N GLU A 125 23.64 -16.04 8.06
CA GLU A 125 24.63 -15.56 9.03
C GLU A 125 24.03 -15.30 10.42
N ASP A 126 23.22 -16.24 10.91
CA ASP A 126 22.45 -16.15 12.16
C ASP A 126 21.32 -15.10 12.18
N ILE A 127 21.12 -14.36 11.10
CA ILE A 127 20.03 -13.39 10.97
C ILE A 127 18.73 -14.10 10.58
N PRO A 128 17.67 -14.00 11.39
CA PRO A 128 16.37 -14.55 11.04
C PRO A 128 15.69 -13.66 9.97
N ILE A 129 15.33 -14.26 8.86
CA ILE A 129 14.64 -13.55 7.76
C ILE A 129 13.32 -14.26 7.47
N LYS A 130 12.25 -13.49 7.32
CA LYS A 130 10.92 -14.00 6.97
C LYS A 130 10.33 -13.30 5.75
N ALA A 131 9.76 -14.09 4.86
CA ALA A 131 8.93 -13.60 3.78
C ALA A 131 7.51 -14.17 3.95
N HIS A 132 6.50 -13.29 3.92
CA HIS A 132 5.09 -13.69 3.88
C HIS A 132 4.57 -13.38 2.48
N LEU A 133 4.07 -14.39 1.79
CA LEU A 133 3.50 -14.28 0.47
C LEU A 133 1.98 -14.17 0.60
N ASP A 134 1.40 -13.04 0.18
CA ASP A 134 -0.04 -12.80 0.38
C ASP A 134 -0.86 -13.93 -0.23
N PHE A 135 -0.61 -14.26 -1.50
CA PHE A 135 -1.22 -15.40 -2.19
C PHE A 135 -0.22 -16.11 -3.08
N THR A 136 -0.24 -17.44 -3.03
CA THR A 136 0.51 -18.30 -3.95
C THR A 136 -0.46 -19.21 -4.69
N LEU A 137 -0.55 -19.05 -6.00
CA LEU A 137 -1.38 -19.86 -6.89
C LEU A 137 -0.49 -20.92 -7.55
N VAL A 138 -0.93 -22.15 -7.53
CA VAL A 138 -0.16 -23.29 -8.01
C VAL A 138 -0.98 -24.12 -8.97
N THR A 139 -0.40 -24.55 -10.08
CA THR A 139 -0.99 -25.53 -10.99
C THR A 139 0.09 -26.42 -11.59
N ASP A 140 -0.26 -27.67 -11.86
CA ASP A 140 0.56 -28.65 -12.56
C ASP A 140 0.14 -28.84 -14.03
N GLN A 141 -1.01 -28.31 -14.41
CA GLN A 141 -1.59 -28.45 -15.75
C GLN A 141 -1.80 -27.09 -16.44
N PRO A 142 -1.57 -26.95 -17.76
CA PRO A 142 -0.89 -27.91 -18.65
C PRO A 142 0.64 -27.95 -18.43
N HIS A 143 1.20 -26.95 -17.73
CA HIS A 143 2.60 -26.85 -17.33
C HIS A 143 2.71 -26.44 -15.87
N PRO A 144 3.63 -27.02 -15.10
CA PRO A 144 3.84 -26.65 -13.71
C PRO A 144 4.13 -25.15 -13.59
N SER A 145 3.32 -24.47 -12.83
CA SER A 145 3.51 -23.02 -12.64
C SER A 145 3.12 -22.53 -11.25
N VAL A 146 3.84 -21.51 -10.79
CA VAL A 146 3.60 -20.84 -9.51
C VAL A 146 3.49 -19.34 -9.75
N ARG A 147 2.44 -18.73 -9.21
CA ARG A 147 2.21 -17.30 -9.27
C ARG A 147 2.12 -16.73 -7.87
N ILE A 148 3.07 -15.89 -7.50
CA ILE A 148 3.05 -15.16 -6.25
C ILE A 148 2.34 -13.83 -6.52
N LEU A 149 1.32 -13.52 -5.74
CA LEU A 149 0.55 -12.29 -5.84
C LEU A 149 0.69 -11.50 -4.53
N GLU A 150 1.33 -10.35 -4.62
CA GLU A 150 1.47 -9.38 -3.53
C GLU A 150 0.41 -8.30 -3.69
N VAL A 151 -0.39 -8.04 -2.66
CA VAL A 151 -1.48 -7.06 -2.67
C VAL A 151 -1.05 -5.75 -2.02
N LYS A 152 -1.21 -4.65 -2.73
CA LYS A 152 -0.88 -3.31 -2.24
C LYS A 152 -2.11 -2.40 -2.26
N SER A 153 -2.54 -1.97 -1.08
CA SER A 153 -3.63 -1.00 -0.96
C SER A 153 -3.11 0.42 -1.17
N THR A 154 -3.65 1.13 -2.14
CA THR A 154 -3.23 2.49 -2.50
C THR A 154 -4.41 3.45 -2.50
N THR A 155 -4.16 4.75 -2.28
CA THR A 155 -5.21 5.78 -2.45
C THR A 155 -5.40 6.11 -3.93
N LYS A 156 -4.31 6.07 -4.69
CA LYS A 156 -4.29 6.29 -6.14
C LYS A 156 -3.35 5.25 -6.75
N ILE A 157 -3.80 4.60 -7.82
CA ILE A 157 -2.99 3.61 -8.53
C ILE A 157 -1.72 4.30 -9.10
N PRO A 158 -0.52 3.77 -8.78
CA PRO A 158 0.72 4.35 -9.29
C PRO A 158 0.86 4.10 -10.80
N ALA A 159 1.39 5.08 -11.53
CA ALA A 159 1.67 4.93 -12.96
C ALA A 159 2.77 3.88 -13.21
N THR A 160 3.81 3.91 -12.36
CA THR A 160 4.95 2.98 -12.35
C THR A 160 5.05 2.35 -10.96
N LEU A 161 5.43 1.07 -10.90
CA LEU A 161 5.61 0.38 -9.62
C LEU A 161 6.76 1.03 -8.83
N PRO A 162 6.58 1.35 -7.52
CA PRO A 162 7.68 1.75 -6.65
C PRO A 162 8.76 0.67 -6.56
N GLU A 163 10.04 1.08 -6.49
CA GLU A 163 11.17 0.15 -6.40
C GLU A 163 11.08 -0.74 -5.15
N SER A 164 10.58 -0.20 -4.04
CA SER A 164 10.36 -0.96 -2.81
C SER A 164 9.41 -2.15 -2.97
N TYR A 165 8.39 -2.01 -3.81
CA TYR A 165 7.46 -3.10 -4.10
C TYR A 165 8.06 -4.11 -5.08
N ALA A 166 8.80 -3.62 -6.09
CA ALA A 166 9.52 -4.49 -7.01
C ALA A 166 10.56 -5.35 -6.26
N MET A 167 11.31 -4.73 -5.32
CA MET A 167 12.28 -5.41 -4.48
C MET A 167 11.62 -6.47 -3.59
N GLN A 168 10.47 -6.17 -3.00
CA GLN A 168 9.77 -7.13 -2.16
C GLN A 168 9.34 -8.35 -2.96
N ILE A 169 8.67 -8.17 -4.11
CA ILE A 169 8.16 -9.30 -4.90
C ILE A 169 9.31 -10.07 -5.59
N GLY A 170 10.35 -9.38 -6.09
CA GLY A 170 11.54 -10.01 -6.64
C GLY A 170 12.22 -10.91 -5.61
N GLY A 171 12.44 -10.40 -4.40
CA GLY A 171 12.99 -11.18 -3.29
C GLY A 171 12.11 -12.36 -2.89
N GLN A 172 10.79 -12.18 -2.81
CA GLN A 172 9.86 -13.28 -2.49
C GLN A 172 9.91 -14.41 -3.54
N THR A 173 9.90 -14.07 -4.83
CA THR A 173 10.00 -15.06 -5.92
C THR A 173 11.34 -15.78 -5.93
N ALA A 174 12.42 -15.03 -5.72
CA ALA A 174 13.77 -15.58 -5.69
C ALA A 174 13.99 -16.48 -4.47
N LEU A 175 13.52 -16.11 -3.28
CA LEU A 175 13.57 -16.95 -2.09
C LEU A 175 12.76 -18.23 -2.26
N LEU A 176 11.54 -18.16 -2.79
CA LEU A 176 10.72 -19.34 -3.04
C LEU A 176 11.47 -20.34 -3.95
N LYS A 177 12.06 -19.88 -5.05
CA LYS A 177 12.82 -20.73 -5.96
C LYS A 177 14.06 -21.32 -5.30
N THR A 178 14.84 -20.49 -4.59
CA THR A 178 16.12 -20.88 -3.99
C THR A 178 15.94 -21.93 -2.89
N TYR A 179 14.90 -21.75 -2.07
CA TYR A 179 14.66 -22.62 -0.91
C TYR A 179 13.59 -23.70 -1.16
N TRP A 180 13.18 -23.90 -2.41
CA TRP A 180 12.11 -24.80 -2.86
C TRP A 180 12.06 -26.18 -2.18
N ASN A 181 13.20 -26.84 -2.11
CA ASN A 181 13.36 -28.20 -1.55
C ASN A 181 13.84 -28.20 -0.09
N LEU A 182 13.91 -27.04 0.56
CA LEU A 182 14.31 -26.96 1.96
C LEU A 182 13.11 -26.83 2.88
N PRO A 183 13.15 -27.39 4.12
CA PRO A 183 12.03 -27.36 5.05
C PRO A 183 11.96 -26.01 5.80
N VAL A 184 11.70 -24.95 5.05
CA VAL A 184 11.66 -23.56 5.54
C VAL A 184 10.29 -22.89 5.35
N PHE A 185 9.31 -23.64 4.87
CA PHE A 185 7.98 -23.12 4.61
C PHE A 185 7.04 -23.45 5.75
N ASN A 186 6.26 -22.44 6.16
CA ASN A 186 5.23 -22.54 7.17
C ASN A 186 3.90 -22.03 6.58
N LEU A 187 2.80 -22.68 6.91
CA LEU A 187 1.46 -22.28 6.46
C LEU A 187 0.43 -22.54 7.57
N VAL A 188 -0.39 -21.54 7.85
CA VAL A 188 -1.60 -21.68 8.68
C VAL A 188 -2.76 -21.84 7.73
N GLN A 189 -3.39 -23.01 7.74
CA GLN A 189 -4.57 -23.29 6.91
C GLN A 189 -5.82 -22.63 7.48
N ASP A 190 -6.84 -22.42 6.65
CA ASP A 190 -8.14 -21.88 7.07
C ASP A 190 -8.83 -22.77 8.13
N THR A 191 -8.49 -24.06 8.16
CA THR A 191 -8.93 -25.02 9.19
C THR A 191 -8.33 -24.78 10.57
N GLY A 192 -7.30 -23.91 10.65
CA GLY A 192 -6.49 -23.70 11.85
C GLY A 192 -5.34 -24.72 12.01
N GLU A 193 -5.21 -25.68 11.11
CA GLU A 193 -4.06 -26.57 11.07
C GLU A 193 -2.81 -25.78 10.64
N VAL A 194 -1.70 -26.05 11.30
CA VAL A 194 -0.44 -25.37 11.03
C VAL A 194 0.60 -26.36 10.53
N LEU A 195 1.13 -26.09 9.35
CA LEU A 195 2.22 -26.85 8.75
C LEU A 195 3.51 -26.07 8.98
N TYR A 196 4.42 -26.67 9.76
CA TYR A 196 5.73 -26.06 10.04
C TYR A 196 6.86 -26.86 9.38
N HIS A 197 7.89 -26.14 8.95
CA HIS A 197 9.14 -26.70 8.43
C HIS A 197 8.89 -27.76 7.34
N ARG A 198 8.12 -27.36 6.33
CA ARG A 198 7.89 -28.18 5.13
C ARG A 198 8.66 -27.63 3.95
N THR A 199 8.92 -28.48 2.96
CA THR A 199 9.35 -28.05 1.63
C THR A 199 8.14 -27.46 0.88
N PHE A 200 8.37 -26.60 -0.12
CA PHE A 200 7.28 -26.05 -0.91
C PHE A 200 6.43 -27.12 -1.63
N PRO A 201 7.06 -28.14 -2.27
CA PRO A 201 6.29 -29.25 -2.85
C PRO A 201 5.43 -30.03 -1.85
N GLU A 202 5.91 -30.23 -0.60
CA GLU A 202 5.10 -30.86 0.46
C GLU A 202 3.87 -30.03 0.84
N ILE A 203 4.02 -28.70 0.93
CA ILE A 203 2.86 -27.79 1.15
C ILE A 203 1.85 -27.93 0.01
N CYS A 204 2.33 -27.87 -1.24
CA CYS A 204 1.45 -27.95 -2.42
C CYS A 204 0.73 -29.29 -2.50
N ASN A 205 1.42 -30.39 -2.25
CA ASN A 205 0.81 -31.71 -2.26
C ASN A 205 -0.19 -31.87 -1.10
N GLY A 206 0.18 -31.47 0.11
CA GLY A 206 -0.69 -31.62 1.30
C GLY A 206 -1.94 -30.75 1.26
N CYS A 207 -1.82 -29.49 0.79
CA CYS A 207 -2.94 -28.54 0.80
C CYS A 207 -3.77 -28.55 -0.48
N LEU A 208 -3.14 -28.79 -1.64
CA LEU A 208 -3.78 -28.65 -2.95
C LEU A 208 -3.89 -29.98 -3.72
N GLY A 209 -3.21 -31.03 -3.27
CA GLY A 209 -3.11 -32.29 -4.00
C GLY A 209 -2.27 -32.17 -5.29
N VAL A 210 -1.44 -31.14 -5.40
CA VAL A 210 -0.62 -30.83 -6.57
C VAL A 210 0.80 -31.32 -6.35
N SER A 211 1.32 -32.15 -7.27
CA SER A 211 2.69 -32.65 -7.25
C SER A 211 3.55 -31.81 -8.19
N LEU A 212 4.46 -31.05 -7.63
CA LEU A 212 5.36 -30.18 -8.39
C LEU A 212 6.73 -30.85 -8.62
N PRO A 213 7.32 -30.64 -9.80
CA PRO A 213 8.73 -30.99 -10.05
C PRO A 213 9.69 -30.01 -9.36
N ASP A 214 10.99 -30.15 -9.64
CA ASP A 214 11.96 -29.14 -9.18
C ASP A 214 11.65 -27.74 -9.68
N ALA A 215 12.07 -26.74 -8.92
CA ALA A 215 11.83 -25.31 -9.22
C ALA A 215 12.28 -24.90 -10.63
N SER A 216 13.36 -25.51 -11.15
CA SER A 216 13.88 -25.26 -12.51
C SER A 216 12.95 -25.71 -13.65
N ALA A 217 12.02 -26.62 -13.36
CA ALA A 217 11.00 -27.11 -14.28
C ALA A 217 9.64 -26.43 -14.12
N CYS A 218 9.53 -25.47 -13.19
CA CYS A 218 8.33 -24.69 -12.94
C CYS A 218 8.44 -23.27 -13.47
N ASP A 219 7.36 -22.75 -14.05
CA ASP A 219 7.26 -21.33 -14.42
C ASP A 219 6.85 -20.51 -13.18
N ILE A 220 7.83 -19.89 -12.51
CA ILE A 220 7.66 -19.11 -11.30
C ILE A 220 7.61 -17.62 -11.64
N GLN A 221 6.54 -16.93 -11.26
CA GLN A 221 6.37 -15.50 -11.53
C GLN A 221 5.75 -14.80 -10.32
N GLY A 222 6.26 -13.58 -10.04
CA GLY A 222 5.68 -12.67 -9.05
C GLY A 222 4.87 -11.56 -9.71
N TRP A 223 3.82 -11.14 -9.05
CA TRP A 223 2.94 -10.06 -9.50
C TRP A 223 2.57 -9.16 -8.32
N VAL A 224 2.54 -7.84 -8.54
CA VAL A 224 2.03 -6.88 -7.57
C VAL A 224 0.69 -6.36 -8.03
N LEU A 225 -0.36 -6.60 -7.24
CA LEU A 225 -1.69 -6.08 -7.47
C LEU A 225 -1.92 -4.82 -6.61
N CYS A 226 -1.86 -3.66 -7.25
CA CYS A 226 -2.22 -2.39 -6.61
C CYS A 226 -3.72 -2.16 -6.72
N LEU A 227 -4.37 -1.97 -5.57
CA LEU A 227 -5.82 -1.74 -5.45
C LEU A 227 -6.11 -0.40 -4.81
N SER A 228 -7.11 0.29 -5.35
CA SER A 228 -7.80 1.43 -4.73
C SER A 228 -9.28 1.10 -4.56
N MET A 229 -10.09 1.99 -3.97
CA MET A 229 -11.52 1.74 -3.80
C MET A 229 -12.29 1.57 -5.12
N CYS A 230 -11.76 2.07 -6.23
CA CYS A 230 -12.48 2.11 -7.53
C CYS A 230 -11.61 1.71 -8.73
N ASP A 231 -10.37 1.28 -8.50
CA ASP A 231 -9.44 0.94 -9.60
C ASP A 231 -8.43 -0.11 -9.16
N ALA A 232 -7.88 -0.87 -10.14
CA ALA A 232 -6.91 -1.92 -9.93
C ALA A 232 -5.88 -1.94 -11.05
N LYS A 233 -4.62 -2.27 -10.72
CA LYS A 233 -3.56 -2.48 -11.71
C LYS A 233 -2.60 -3.56 -11.23
N ALA A 234 -2.30 -4.52 -12.10
CA ALA A 234 -1.27 -5.52 -11.89
C ALA A 234 0.05 -5.07 -12.54
N PHE A 235 1.16 -5.35 -11.87
CA PHE A 235 2.52 -5.15 -12.35
C PHE A 235 3.28 -6.46 -12.28
N GLY A 236 4.04 -6.78 -13.31
CA GLY A 236 4.80 -8.03 -13.45
C GLY A 236 4.86 -8.46 -14.91
N PRO A 237 5.33 -9.67 -15.21
CA PRO A 237 5.85 -10.64 -14.25
C PRO A 237 7.24 -10.26 -13.70
N PHE A 238 7.48 -10.59 -12.43
CA PHE A 238 8.79 -10.58 -11.81
C PHE A 238 9.30 -12.03 -11.79
N LEU A 239 10.42 -12.26 -12.43
CA LEU A 239 11.04 -13.58 -12.49
C LEU A 239 12.03 -13.73 -11.33
N PRO A 240 12.22 -14.96 -10.81
CA PRO A 240 13.20 -15.19 -9.75
C PRO A 240 14.63 -15.08 -10.28
N GLU A 241 15.38 -14.10 -9.81
CA GLU A 241 16.77 -13.86 -10.15
C GLU A 241 17.68 -14.12 -8.94
N ASP A 242 18.82 -14.82 -9.15
CA ASP A 242 19.76 -15.11 -8.06
C ASP A 242 20.38 -13.83 -7.47
N THR A 243 20.50 -12.78 -8.28
CA THR A 243 20.94 -11.44 -7.85
C THR A 243 19.97 -10.80 -6.86
N ASP A 244 18.66 -11.09 -6.95
CA ASP A 244 17.68 -10.58 -6.01
C ASP A 244 17.82 -11.24 -4.63
N VAL A 245 18.18 -12.54 -4.59
CA VAL A 245 18.46 -13.22 -3.31
C VAL A 245 19.65 -12.56 -2.62
N ALA A 246 20.79 -12.42 -3.32
CA ALA A 246 21.99 -11.81 -2.76
C ALA A 246 21.71 -10.40 -2.23
N ARG A 247 21.07 -9.56 -3.04
CA ARG A 247 20.67 -8.18 -2.65
C ARG A 247 19.75 -8.15 -1.43
N CYS A 248 18.79 -9.07 -1.35
CA CYS A 248 17.90 -9.17 -0.18
C CYS A 248 18.65 -9.56 1.09
N LEU A 249 19.58 -10.51 0.99
CA LEU A 249 20.38 -10.98 2.11
C LEU A 249 21.33 -9.87 2.62
N ASP A 250 22.02 -9.17 1.71
CA ASP A 250 22.87 -8.02 2.06
C ASP A 250 22.08 -6.93 2.77
N MET A 251 20.91 -6.55 2.23
CA MET A 251 20.04 -5.54 2.84
C MET A 251 19.44 -6.02 4.17
N ALA A 252 19.18 -7.31 4.34
CA ALA A 252 18.72 -7.87 5.61
C ALA A 252 19.82 -7.77 6.67
N SER A 253 21.08 -8.01 6.30
CA SER A 253 22.23 -7.87 7.19
C SER A 253 22.41 -6.41 7.62
N GLU A 254 22.41 -5.46 6.69
CA GLU A 254 22.47 -4.03 7.00
C GLU A 254 21.33 -3.61 7.94
N PHE A 255 20.11 -4.07 7.66
CA PHE A 255 18.95 -3.76 8.50
C PHE A 255 19.09 -4.32 9.91
N TRP A 256 19.52 -5.58 10.03
CA TRP A 256 19.65 -6.28 11.31
C TRP A 256 20.73 -5.65 12.20
N GLU A 257 21.90 -5.38 11.64
CA GLU A 257 23.00 -4.71 12.33
C GLU A 257 22.57 -3.33 12.84
N THR A 258 22.04 -2.50 11.95
CA THR A 258 21.55 -1.15 12.30
C THR A 258 20.43 -1.20 13.34
N MET A 259 19.54 -2.20 13.27
CA MET A 259 18.47 -2.38 14.24
C MET A 259 19.02 -2.73 15.63
N ASN A 260 20.03 -3.59 15.69
CA ASN A 260 20.66 -3.97 16.97
C ASN A 260 21.45 -2.81 17.57
N ASP A 261 22.17 -2.05 16.76
CA ASP A 261 22.86 -0.82 17.20
C ASP A 261 21.88 0.19 17.80
N LEU A 262 20.70 0.32 17.23
CA LEU A 262 19.62 1.16 17.77
C LEU A 262 19.06 0.62 19.09
N LYS A 263 18.90 -0.70 19.22
CA LYS A 263 18.43 -1.35 20.47
C LYS A 263 19.42 -1.18 21.61
N GLU A 264 20.69 -1.28 21.32
CA GLU A 264 21.78 -1.15 22.29
C GLU A 264 22.18 0.30 22.57
N HIS A 265 21.48 1.28 21.96
CA HIS A 265 21.76 2.71 22.08
C HIS A 265 23.13 3.17 21.55
N TRP A 266 23.80 2.35 20.73
CA TRP A 266 25.05 2.71 20.06
C TRP A 266 24.80 3.71 18.93
N LEU A 267 23.58 3.69 18.37
CA LEU A 267 23.18 4.57 17.27
C LEU A 267 21.89 5.33 17.63
N ASN A 268 21.79 6.58 17.18
CA ASN A 268 20.59 7.39 17.35
C ASN A 268 19.73 7.33 16.08
N LEU A 269 18.42 7.13 16.21
CA LEU A 269 17.49 7.12 15.09
C LEU A 269 17.58 8.39 14.21
N ASN A 270 17.98 9.54 14.77
CA ASN A 270 18.16 10.77 14.00
C ASN A 270 19.41 10.78 13.13
N ALA A 271 20.37 9.88 13.37
CA ALA A 271 21.54 9.68 12.51
C ALA A 271 21.23 8.79 11.30
N ILE A 272 20.12 8.05 11.34
CA ILE A 272 19.72 7.18 10.23
C ILE A 272 19.27 8.01 9.03
N ARG A 273 19.74 7.61 7.85
CA ARG A 273 19.37 8.23 6.57
C ARG A 273 17.86 8.28 6.38
N THR A 274 17.34 9.44 6.02
CA THR A 274 15.94 9.67 5.68
C THR A 274 15.70 9.45 4.18
N ALA A 275 14.43 9.38 3.78
CA ALA A 275 14.05 9.37 2.37
C ALA A 275 14.66 10.57 1.61
N GLN A 276 15.03 10.34 0.36
CA GLN A 276 15.54 11.38 -0.54
C GLN A 276 14.43 11.87 -1.49
N GLY A 277 14.58 13.07 -2.02
CA GLY A 277 13.66 13.65 -3.00
C GLY A 277 12.21 13.78 -2.50
N LEU A 278 11.25 13.76 -3.41
CA LEU A 278 9.81 13.76 -3.11
C LEU A 278 9.35 12.31 -2.81
N ALA A 279 9.49 11.90 -1.56
CA ALA A 279 9.07 10.57 -1.15
C ALA A 279 7.56 10.56 -0.85
N PRO A 280 6.76 9.75 -1.58
CA PRO A 280 5.29 9.70 -1.42
C PRO A 280 4.84 9.24 -0.02
N LEU A 281 5.71 8.54 0.70
CA LEU A 281 5.43 8.02 2.03
C LEU A 281 5.72 9.02 3.15
N CYS A 282 6.36 10.16 2.87
CA CYS A 282 6.62 11.18 3.89
C CYS A 282 5.34 11.84 4.44
N PRO A 283 4.33 12.24 3.64
CA PRO A 283 3.13 12.86 4.18
C PRO A 283 2.37 12.01 5.21
N PRO A 284 2.17 10.69 5.01
CA PRO A 284 1.53 9.82 6.00
C PRO A 284 2.50 9.24 7.04
N CYS A 285 3.79 9.62 7.02
CA CYS A 285 4.79 9.04 7.92
C CYS A 285 4.53 9.45 9.37
N PHE A 286 4.58 8.46 10.29
CA PHE A 286 4.38 8.69 11.73
C PHE A 286 5.49 9.44 12.40
N TRP A 287 6.71 9.24 11.88
CA TRP A 287 7.95 9.79 12.41
C TRP A 287 8.27 11.15 11.79
N LYS A 288 7.30 11.75 11.13
CA LYS A 288 7.46 12.99 10.37
C LYS A 288 7.79 14.17 11.27
N GLU A 289 7.09 14.32 12.40
CA GLU A 289 7.27 15.45 13.31
C GLU A 289 8.67 15.52 13.90
N ASP A 290 9.26 14.34 14.19
CA ASP A 290 10.62 14.23 14.72
C ASP A 290 11.67 13.93 13.65
N CYS A 291 11.30 14.00 12.38
CA CYS A 291 12.19 13.65 11.29
C CYS A 291 13.20 14.78 11.00
N PRO A 292 14.52 14.50 11.02
CA PRO A 292 15.54 15.49 10.74
C PRO A 292 15.38 16.19 9.38
N ARG A 293 14.75 15.49 8.42
CA ARG A 293 14.47 16.03 7.08
C ARG A 293 13.58 17.27 7.10
N PHE A 294 12.67 17.37 8.08
CA PHE A 294 11.72 18.48 8.21
C PHE A 294 12.10 19.48 9.29
N LYS A 295 13.25 19.27 9.97
CA LYS A 295 13.82 20.24 10.89
C LYS A 295 14.55 21.33 10.10
N GLY A 296 13.83 22.41 9.81
CA GLY A 296 14.36 23.62 9.21
C GLY A 296 14.71 24.68 10.26
N SER A 297 14.96 25.91 9.81
CA SER A 297 15.04 27.07 10.69
C SER A 297 13.68 27.28 11.38
N SER A 298 13.71 27.62 12.68
CA SER A 298 12.50 27.93 13.42
C SER A 298 12.04 29.36 13.10
N HIS A 299 10.82 29.50 12.60
CA HIS A 299 10.17 30.76 12.25
C HIS A 299 8.76 30.80 12.84
N PRO A 300 8.64 30.91 14.19
CA PRO A 300 7.34 30.90 14.85
C PRO A 300 6.44 32.07 14.44
N GLU A 301 7.04 33.16 13.97
CA GLU A 301 6.33 34.35 13.45
C GLU A 301 5.50 34.06 12.19
N TRP A 302 5.70 32.93 11.52
CA TRP A 302 4.94 32.55 10.32
C TRP A 302 3.79 31.58 10.63
N GLU A 303 3.66 31.09 11.87
CA GLU A 303 2.71 30.03 12.24
C GLU A 303 1.27 30.42 11.93
N ASP A 304 0.82 31.62 12.32
CA ASP A 304 -0.54 32.06 12.08
C ASP A 304 -0.88 32.17 10.59
N THR A 305 0.07 32.71 9.80
CA THR A 305 -0.12 32.81 8.34
C THR A 305 -0.18 31.43 7.69
N LEU A 306 0.67 30.50 8.14
CA LEU A 306 0.69 29.15 7.64
C LEU A 306 -0.58 28.37 8.02
N ALA A 307 -1.04 28.52 9.25
CA ALA A 307 -2.29 27.92 9.73
C ALA A 307 -3.51 28.43 8.94
N GLN A 308 -3.59 29.75 8.66
CA GLN A 308 -4.63 30.29 7.80
C GLN A 308 -4.56 29.74 6.37
N PHE A 309 -3.38 29.64 5.80
CA PHE A 309 -3.20 29.08 4.46
C PHE A 309 -3.62 27.61 4.38
N ILE A 310 -3.26 26.79 5.39
CA ILE A 310 -3.65 25.37 5.48
C ILE A 310 -5.18 25.26 5.55
N ASN A 311 -5.82 26.08 6.40
CA ASN A 311 -7.27 26.09 6.56
C ASN A 311 -7.98 26.47 5.25
N LEU A 312 -7.55 27.54 4.58
CA LEU A 312 -8.12 27.95 3.29
C LEU A 312 -7.95 26.88 2.21
N LYS A 313 -6.80 26.18 2.18
CA LYS A 313 -6.61 25.04 1.27
C LYS A 313 -7.56 23.89 1.56
N ALA A 314 -7.81 23.58 2.84
CA ALA A 314 -8.74 22.53 3.22
C ALA A 314 -10.18 22.90 2.83
N GLN A 315 -10.60 24.15 3.08
CA GLN A 315 -11.90 24.65 2.66
C GLN A 315 -12.08 24.63 1.14
N LYS A 316 -11.07 25.11 0.40
CA LYS A 316 -11.09 25.06 -1.06
C LYS A 316 -11.28 23.63 -1.58
N LYS A 317 -10.55 22.66 -1.01
CA LYS A 317 -10.70 21.26 -1.41
C LYS A 317 -12.10 20.70 -1.12
N SER A 318 -12.65 21.02 0.06
CA SER A 318 -14.02 20.60 0.43
C SER A 318 -15.06 21.19 -0.54
N LEU A 319 -14.94 22.48 -0.88
CA LEU A 319 -15.83 23.14 -1.83
C LEU A 319 -15.68 22.58 -3.27
N GLU A 320 -14.47 22.21 -3.69
CA GLU A 320 -14.23 21.57 -4.99
C GLU A 320 -14.88 20.17 -5.03
N GLU A 321 -14.81 19.39 -3.94
CA GLU A 321 -15.45 18.08 -3.82
C GLU A 321 -16.97 18.21 -3.86
N GLU A 322 -17.55 19.13 -3.07
CA GLU A 322 -18.99 19.39 -3.04
C GLU A 322 -19.51 19.89 -4.40
N SER A 323 -18.80 20.83 -5.01
CA SER A 323 -19.12 21.30 -6.36
C SER A 323 -19.08 20.19 -7.40
N GLY A 324 -18.10 19.29 -7.31
CA GLY A 324 -17.99 18.13 -8.18
C GLY A 324 -19.13 17.12 -8.03
N GLU A 325 -19.58 16.91 -6.78
CA GLU A 325 -20.76 16.08 -6.51
C GLU A 325 -22.06 16.69 -7.10
N LEU A 326 -22.27 18.00 -6.90
CA LEU A 326 -23.43 18.69 -7.47
C LEU A 326 -23.40 18.66 -9.01
N GLU A 327 -22.23 18.88 -9.62
CA GLU A 327 -22.08 18.78 -11.08
C GLU A 327 -22.41 17.36 -11.58
N SER A 328 -21.96 16.34 -10.87
CA SER A 328 -22.25 14.95 -11.23
C SER A 328 -23.74 14.65 -11.13
N ARG A 329 -24.41 15.11 -10.08
CA ARG A 329 -25.87 14.98 -9.91
C ARG A 329 -26.63 15.68 -11.03
N LEU A 330 -26.22 16.88 -11.43
CA LEU A 330 -26.84 17.62 -12.55
C LEU A 330 -26.65 16.90 -13.88
N LYS A 331 -25.47 16.32 -14.13
CA LYS A 331 -25.22 15.50 -15.33
C LYS A 331 -26.11 14.27 -15.40
N VAL A 332 -26.29 13.56 -14.27
CA VAL A 332 -27.20 12.41 -14.20
C VAL A 332 -28.66 12.84 -14.41
N ALA A 333 -29.10 13.91 -13.74
CA ALA A 333 -30.45 14.44 -13.92
C ALA A 333 -30.72 14.85 -15.37
N TYR A 334 -29.74 15.46 -16.03
CA TYR A 334 -29.82 15.80 -17.45
C TYR A 334 -30.01 14.56 -18.34
N GLN A 335 -29.25 13.50 -18.09
CA GLN A 335 -29.34 12.24 -18.83
C GLN A 335 -30.70 11.55 -18.65
N LEU A 336 -31.29 11.65 -17.46
CA LEU A 336 -32.59 11.05 -17.14
C LEU A 336 -33.81 11.88 -17.60
N SER A 337 -33.60 13.16 -17.96
CA SER A 337 -34.71 14.06 -18.34
C SER A 337 -35.29 13.83 -19.74
N HIS A 338 -34.81 12.82 -20.49
CA HIS A 338 -35.19 12.54 -21.88
C HIS A 338 -35.09 13.74 -22.84
N THR A 339 -34.32 14.74 -22.47
CA THR A 339 -34.07 15.94 -23.28
C THR A 339 -33.18 15.61 -24.47
N VAL A 340 -33.41 16.27 -25.60
CA VAL A 340 -32.51 16.13 -26.76
C VAL A 340 -31.12 16.61 -26.37
N ARG A 341 -30.09 15.86 -26.78
CA ARG A 341 -28.71 16.08 -26.39
C ARG A 341 -28.24 17.49 -26.73
N GLY A 342 -27.86 18.28 -25.73
CA GLY A 342 -27.40 19.66 -25.90
C GLY A 342 -28.49 20.72 -25.76
N GLU A 343 -29.75 20.37 -25.55
CA GLU A 343 -30.82 21.31 -25.24
C GLU A 343 -30.66 21.95 -23.86
N TRP A 344 -31.19 23.15 -23.70
CA TRP A 344 -31.21 23.88 -22.45
C TRP A 344 -32.34 23.42 -21.52
N ILE A 345 -32.03 23.10 -20.28
CA ILE A 345 -33.03 22.88 -19.20
C ILE A 345 -33.16 24.18 -18.43
N ASN A 346 -34.39 24.64 -18.24
CA ASN A 346 -34.72 25.79 -17.39
C ASN A 346 -35.21 25.28 -16.04
N THR A 347 -34.59 25.76 -14.94
CA THR A 347 -34.97 25.44 -13.56
C THR A 347 -35.71 26.59 -12.85
N GLY A 348 -36.19 27.58 -13.59
CA GLY A 348 -36.83 28.78 -13.08
C GLY A 348 -35.84 29.95 -13.07
N ASN A 349 -34.93 30.01 -12.14
CA ASN A 349 -33.95 31.10 -12.02
C ASN A 349 -32.68 30.90 -12.83
N HIS A 350 -32.38 29.66 -13.21
CA HIS A 350 -31.14 29.27 -13.90
C HIS A 350 -31.43 28.33 -15.04
N THR A 351 -30.56 28.34 -16.05
CA THR A 351 -30.61 27.40 -17.18
C THR A 351 -29.27 26.67 -17.27
N PHE A 352 -29.30 25.39 -17.62
CA PHE A 352 -28.09 24.60 -17.84
C PHE A 352 -28.27 23.59 -18.98
N ARG A 353 -27.15 23.15 -19.53
CA ARG A 353 -27.11 22.05 -20.52
C ARG A 353 -25.84 21.23 -20.33
N VAL A 354 -25.88 20.00 -20.75
CA VAL A 354 -24.69 19.11 -20.77
C VAL A 354 -24.32 18.86 -22.22
N ILE A 355 -23.10 19.23 -22.59
CA ILE A 355 -22.55 19.03 -23.93
C ILE A 355 -21.36 18.08 -23.83
N PRO A 356 -21.34 16.97 -24.58
CA PRO A 356 -20.15 16.13 -24.67
C PRO A 356 -19.01 16.93 -25.32
N GLN A 357 -17.88 16.97 -24.66
CA GLN A 357 -16.66 17.55 -25.21
C GLN A 357 -15.70 16.43 -25.59
N ASN A 358 -15.05 16.55 -26.72
CA ASN A 358 -13.97 15.65 -27.09
C ASN A 358 -12.81 15.86 -26.12
N GLY A 359 -12.23 14.76 -25.65
CA GLY A 359 -11.04 14.82 -24.80
C GLY A 359 -9.92 15.59 -25.50
N ARG A 360 -9.06 16.24 -24.70
CA ARG A 360 -7.87 16.93 -25.22
C ARG A 360 -6.99 15.90 -25.93
N VAL A 361 -6.70 16.12 -27.20
CA VAL A 361 -5.69 15.33 -27.92
C VAL A 361 -4.32 15.72 -27.39
N THR A 362 -3.64 14.77 -26.79
CA THR A 362 -2.26 14.91 -26.33
C THR A 362 -1.40 13.89 -27.06
N VAL A 363 -0.19 14.30 -27.42
CA VAL A 363 0.79 13.38 -27.99
C VAL A 363 1.40 12.56 -26.89
N ASP A 364 1.26 11.23 -26.97
CA ASP A 364 2.01 10.32 -26.10
C ASP A 364 3.48 10.32 -26.54
N ARG A 365 4.33 10.94 -25.69
CA ARG A 365 5.76 11.09 -25.99
C ARG A 365 6.50 9.75 -26.05
N LYS A 366 6.05 8.74 -25.30
CA LYS A 366 6.68 7.43 -25.33
C LYS A 366 6.37 6.71 -26.63
N CYS A 367 5.10 6.66 -27.00
CA CYS A 367 4.65 6.08 -28.25
C CYS A 367 5.30 6.82 -29.45
N LEU A 368 5.32 8.16 -29.42
CA LEU A 368 5.98 8.93 -30.47
C LEU A 368 7.48 8.62 -30.59
N ALA A 369 8.18 8.48 -29.46
CA ALA A 369 9.61 8.14 -29.47
C ALA A 369 9.86 6.72 -29.97
N GLU A 370 8.98 5.78 -29.66
CA GLU A 370 9.05 4.39 -30.16
C GLU A 370 8.80 4.32 -31.68
N GLU A 371 7.79 5.02 -32.17
CA GLU A 371 7.52 5.11 -33.60
C GLU A 371 8.67 5.80 -34.36
N LEU A 372 9.25 6.86 -33.80
CA LEU A 372 10.39 7.53 -34.41
C LEU A 372 11.65 6.66 -34.44
N LYS A 373 11.83 5.68 -33.54
CA LYS A 373 12.95 4.72 -33.58
C LYS A 373 12.96 3.85 -34.83
N THR A 374 11.82 3.65 -35.44
CA THR A 374 11.72 2.91 -36.70
C THR A 374 12.18 3.72 -37.91
N LEU A 375 12.23 5.05 -37.80
CA LEU A 375 12.48 5.98 -38.91
C LEU A 375 13.83 6.73 -38.79
N LEU A 376 14.33 6.92 -37.57
CA LEU A 376 15.49 7.78 -37.24
C LEU A 376 16.44 7.09 -36.28
N GLY A 377 17.71 7.47 -36.33
CA GLY A 377 18.70 7.02 -35.34
C GLY A 377 18.44 7.57 -33.94
N GLU A 378 18.91 6.88 -32.91
CA GLU A 378 18.62 7.22 -31.52
C GLU A 378 19.09 8.63 -31.10
N GLN A 379 20.21 9.08 -31.65
CA GLN A 379 20.75 10.44 -31.43
C GLN A 379 19.88 11.52 -32.09
N ASP A 380 19.32 11.25 -33.26
CA ASP A 380 18.45 12.17 -34.00
C ASP A 380 17.10 12.33 -33.30
N ILE A 381 16.58 11.25 -32.70
CA ILE A 381 15.35 11.27 -31.92
C ILE A 381 15.50 12.16 -30.69
N GLN A 382 16.58 11.99 -29.92
CA GLN A 382 16.85 12.82 -28.75
C GLN A 382 16.97 14.29 -29.13
N THR A 383 17.68 14.60 -30.20
CA THR A 383 17.83 15.96 -30.69
C THR A 383 16.48 16.56 -31.13
N LEU A 384 15.65 15.79 -31.83
CA LEU A 384 14.32 16.21 -32.26
C LEU A 384 13.40 16.46 -31.05
N MET A 385 13.38 15.53 -30.08
CA MET A 385 12.56 15.66 -28.88
C MET A 385 12.94 16.91 -28.06
N VAL A 386 14.24 17.18 -27.90
CA VAL A 386 14.71 18.39 -27.20
C VAL A 386 14.33 19.67 -27.95
N ARG A 387 14.40 19.69 -29.30
CA ARG A 387 13.96 20.83 -30.13
C ARG A 387 12.45 21.08 -30.02
N CYS A 388 11.65 20.02 -29.85
CA CYS A 388 10.21 20.11 -29.71
C CYS A 388 9.73 20.36 -28.27
N GLU A 389 10.64 20.40 -27.28
CA GLU A 389 10.30 20.70 -25.91
C GLU A 389 9.90 22.16 -25.71
N LYS A 390 8.65 22.36 -25.31
CA LYS A 390 8.19 23.67 -24.82
C LYS A 390 8.33 23.69 -23.31
N ARG A 391 9.37 24.36 -22.81
CA ARG A 391 9.54 24.59 -21.37
C ARG A 391 8.58 25.70 -20.92
N GLY A 392 7.79 25.41 -19.90
CA GLY A 392 7.01 26.43 -19.19
C GLY A 392 7.95 27.43 -18.49
N LYS A 393 7.42 28.60 -18.14
CA LYS A 393 8.17 29.55 -17.30
C LYS A 393 8.48 28.89 -15.95
N PRO A 394 9.70 29.09 -15.38
CA PRO A 394 9.99 28.68 -14.01
C PRO A 394 8.96 29.28 -13.06
N PHE A 395 8.52 28.51 -12.09
CA PHE A 395 7.60 28.98 -11.04
C PHE A 395 8.01 28.38 -9.71
N GLU A 396 7.80 29.13 -8.65
CA GLU A 396 8.00 28.66 -7.30
C GLU A 396 6.74 28.00 -6.77
N ARG A 397 6.90 26.91 -6.06
CA ARG A 397 5.78 26.17 -5.46
C ARG A 397 6.00 26.02 -3.97
N LEU A 398 5.08 26.53 -3.19
CA LEU A 398 5.05 26.32 -1.75
C LEU A 398 4.59 24.89 -1.46
N TYR A 399 5.41 24.15 -0.72
CA TYR A 399 5.07 22.85 -0.17
C TYR A 399 4.83 23.00 1.32
N VAL A 400 3.64 22.58 1.78
CA VAL A 400 3.29 22.48 3.18
C VAL A 400 3.16 21.01 3.52
N VAL A 401 3.83 20.57 4.58
CA VAL A 401 3.95 19.15 4.97
C VAL A 401 3.16 18.89 6.24
#